data_3bf5fd2219d757934fd8d0256385bec2
#
_entry.id   3bf5fd2219d757934fd8d0256385bec2
#
_cell.length_a   1.000
_cell.length_b   1.000
_cell.length_c   1.000
_cell.angle_alpha   90.00
_cell.angle_beta   90.00
_cell.angle_gamma   90.00
#
_symmetry.space_group_name_H-M   'P 1'
#
loop_
_entity.id
_entity.type
_entity.pdbx_description
1 polymer ?
#
loop_
_entity_poly.entity_id
_entity_poly.type
_entity_poly.pdbx_seq_one_letter_code
_entity_poly.pdbx_strand_id
1 'polypeptide(L)'
;MSDDRVLVVDDLVAGYIPEVNILNGCNIEVGKGEFVGVIGPNGAGKSTVLKAILGQCAVRSGTSSFLGENITGLQAHQLVERGVGYVPQTQNVFQSLTVAENLEMGCFIKPEVFNERFNYVTTLFPKLGERASQKAGSLSGGERQMVAMGRALMMEPKLLLLDEPSAGLSPVLQDEVFIQCKRINAEGIAILMVEQNARRCLQVVDRGYVLDQGRNAYTGTGRSLLEDPNVIRLYLGTLAKATGG
;
A
#
# COMPACT_ATOMS: atom_id res chain seq x y z
N MET A 1 -17.77 21.92 6.66
CA MET A 1 -17.56 20.83 5.71
C MET A 1 -16.62 19.87 6.39
N SER A 2 -17.04 18.66 6.76
CA SER A 2 -16.13 17.65 7.27
C SER A 2 -15.13 17.33 6.16
N ASP A 3 -13.84 17.42 6.46
CA ASP A 3 -12.79 17.05 5.52
C ASP A 3 -12.83 15.52 5.38
N ASP A 4 -13.37 15.02 4.28
CA ASP A 4 -13.49 13.57 4.00
C ASP A 4 -12.13 12.92 3.66
N ARG A 5 -11.03 13.67 3.79
CA ARG A 5 -9.69 13.16 3.51
C ARG A 5 -9.12 12.43 4.73
N VAL A 6 -8.68 11.20 4.48
CA VAL A 6 -8.01 10.36 5.49
C VAL A 6 -6.52 10.64 5.53
N LEU A 7 -5.89 10.81 4.37
CA LEU A 7 -4.48 11.15 4.25
C LEU A 7 -4.30 12.35 3.33
N VAL A 8 -3.45 13.30 3.74
CA VAL A 8 -2.98 14.39 2.88
C VAL A 8 -1.47 14.47 2.98
N VAL A 9 -0.81 14.39 1.85
CA VAL A 9 0.62 14.65 1.66
C VAL A 9 0.72 15.91 0.82
N ASP A 10 1.36 16.95 1.35
CA ASP A 10 1.40 18.27 0.73
C ASP A 10 2.85 18.74 0.55
N ASP A 11 3.21 19.02 -0.70
CA ASP A 11 4.52 19.53 -1.17
C ASP A 11 5.72 18.79 -0.56
N LEU A 12 5.62 17.45 -0.46
CA LEU A 12 6.56 16.62 0.29
C LEU A 12 7.91 16.51 -0.42
N VAL A 13 8.97 16.97 0.25
CA VAL A 13 10.37 16.81 -0.17
C VAL A 13 11.06 15.87 0.82
N ALA A 14 11.57 14.74 0.33
CA ALA A 14 12.17 13.71 1.19
C ALA A 14 13.26 12.91 0.47
N GLY A 15 14.14 12.29 1.26
CA GLY A 15 15.21 11.42 0.74
C GLY A 15 15.95 10.71 1.87
N TYR A 16 16.91 9.84 1.48
CA TYR A 16 17.66 9.00 2.42
C TYR A 16 19.03 9.57 2.80
N ILE A 17 19.65 10.30 1.86
CA ILE A 17 21.01 10.85 2.02
C ILE A 17 20.90 12.37 2.14
N PRO A 18 21.67 13.02 3.03
CA PRO A 18 21.68 14.48 3.11
C PRO A 18 21.85 15.11 1.72
N GLU A 19 21.11 16.18 1.45
CA GLU A 19 21.12 16.96 0.20
C GLU A 19 20.62 16.23 -1.07
N VAL A 20 20.31 14.92 -1.01
CA VAL A 20 19.74 14.18 -2.13
C VAL A 20 18.24 13.98 -1.93
N ASN A 21 17.44 14.66 -2.75
CA ASN A 21 15.99 14.50 -2.74
C ASN A 21 15.57 13.37 -3.70
N ILE A 22 14.72 12.48 -3.22
CA ILE A 22 14.00 11.51 -4.05
C ILE A 22 12.60 12.05 -4.37
N LEU A 23 11.94 12.65 -3.37
CA LEU A 23 10.70 13.39 -3.57
C LEU A 23 11.01 14.89 -3.65
N ASN A 24 10.37 15.57 -4.59
CA ASN A 24 10.64 16.95 -4.97
C ASN A 24 9.34 17.80 -5.01
N GLY A 25 8.50 17.71 -3.99
CA GLY A 25 7.20 18.38 -3.93
C GLY A 25 6.07 17.46 -4.38
N CYS A 26 6.00 16.26 -3.77
CA CYS A 26 4.96 15.27 -4.05
C CYS A 26 3.68 15.60 -3.29
N ASN A 27 2.53 15.51 -3.98
CA ASN A 27 1.22 15.77 -3.44
C ASN A 27 0.32 14.54 -3.60
N ILE A 28 -0.27 14.02 -2.51
CA ILE A 28 -1.18 12.88 -2.53
C ILE A 28 -2.30 13.11 -1.53
N GLU A 29 -3.52 12.83 -1.95
CA GLU A 29 -4.68 12.80 -1.07
C GLU A 29 -5.36 11.44 -1.16
N VAL A 30 -5.87 10.95 -0.05
CA VAL A 30 -6.71 9.74 0.03
C VAL A 30 -7.96 10.09 0.81
N GLY A 31 -9.11 9.93 0.18
CA GLY A 31 -10.42 10.10 0.80
C GLY A 31 -10.83 8.90 1.67
N LYS A 32 -11.89 9.07 2.44
CA LYS A 32 -12.46 7.99 3.26
C LYS A 32 -12.98 6.86 2.36
N GLY A 33 -12.48 5.64 2.59
CA GLY A 33 -12.83 4.47 1.78
C GLY A 33 -12.37 4.54 0.33
N GLU A 34 -11.53 5.53 -0.04
CA GLU A 34 -11.00 5.65 -1.39
C GLU A 34 -9.83 4.70 -1.62
N PHE A 35 -9.76 4.12 -2.80
CA PHE A 35 -8.62 3.33 -3.25
C PHE A 35 -7.76 4.17 -4.21
N VAL A 36 -6.59 4.58 -3.74
CA VAL A 36 -5.65 5.41 -4.48
C VAL A 36 -4.42 4.62 -4.90
N GLY A 37 -4.02 4.77 -6.16
CA GLY A 37 -2.82 4.15 -6.72
C GLY A 37 -1.74 5.17 -7.06
N VAL A 38 -0.49 4.85 -6.76
CA VAL A 38 0.68 5.61 -7.17
C VAL A 38 1.49 4.74 -8.12
N ILE A 39 1.63 5.19 -9.35
CA ILE A 39 2.38 4.52 -10.41
C ILE A 39 3.51 5.41 -10.92
N GLY A 40 4.41 4.85 -11.72
CA GLY A 40 5.52 5.58 -12.33
C GLY A 40 6.71 4.66 -12.61
N PRO A 41 7.73 5.14 -13.30
CA PRO A 41 8.91 4.34 -13.62
C PRO A 41 9.69 3.93 -12.37
N ASN A 42 10.65 3.02 -12.55
CA ASN A 42 11.59 2.67 -11.48
C ASN A 42 12.42 3.90 -11.12
N GLY A 43 12.59 4.15 -9.82
CA GLY A 43 13.29 5.34 -9.32
C GLY A 43 12.44 6.62 -9.26
N ALA A 44 11.15 6.60 -9.67
CA ALA A 44 10.27 7.78 -9.59
C ALA A 44 9.95 8.25 -8.16
N GLY A 45 10.30 7.47 -7.12
CA GLY A 45 10.03 7.83 -5.72
C GLY A 45 8.79 7.18 -5.11
N LYS A 46 8.15 6.23 -5.80
CA LYS A 46 6.90 5.58 -5.34
C LYS A 46 6.99 5.03 -3.91
N SER A 47 7.90 4.09 -3.65
CA SER A 47 8.07 3.52 -2.30
C SER A 47 8.61 4.55 -1.30
N THR A 48 9.31 5.60 -1.79
CA THR A 48 9.78 6.69 -0.94
C THR A 48 8.62 7.52 -0.38
N VAL A 49 7.50 7.64 -1.11
CA VAL A 49 6.28 8.27 -0.58
C VAL A 49 5.80 7.54 0.68
N LEU A 50 5.64 6.21 0.60
CA LEU A 50 5.20 5.41 1.75
C LEU A 50 6.20 5.48 2.90
N LYS A 51 7.50 5.40 2.60
CA LYS A 51 8.57 5.48 3.60
C LYS A 51 8.65 6.86 4.26
N ALA A 52 8.38 7.94 3.53
CA ALA A 52 8.31 9.28 4.11
C ALA A 52 7.10 9.44 5.05
N ILE A 53 5.93 8.92 4.66
CA ILE A 53 4.74 8.86 5.53
C ILE A 53 5.04 8.08 6.81
N LEU A 54 5.75 6.94 6.69
CA LEU A 54 6.10 6.05 7.81
C LEU A 54 7.30 6.53 8.66
N GLY A 55 7.86 7.73 8.38
CA GLY A 55 9.02 8.25 9.10
C GLY A 55 10.31 7.44 8.88
N GLN A 56 10.41 6.70 7.76
CA GLN A 56 11.55 5.84 7.42
C GLN A 56 12.59 6.54 6.51
N CYS A 57 12.37 7.79 6.16
CA CYS A 57 13.34 8.65 5.49
C CYS A 57 13.19 10.10 5.96
N ALA A 58 14.18 10.93 5.69
CA ALA A 58 14.18 12.32 6.12
C ALA A 58 13.24 13.16 5.27
N VAL A 59 12.22 13.76 5.89
CA VAL A 59 11.38 14.81 5.32
C VAL A 59 12.10 16.15 5.52
N ARG A 60 12.29 16.91 4.44
CA ARG A 60 13.00 18.20 4.45
C ARG A 60 12.05 19.39 4.38
N SER A 61 10.96 19.22 3.63
CA SER A 61 9.87 20.20 3.59
C SER A 61 8.56 19.51 3.21
N GLY A 62 7.47 20.23 3.32
CA GLY A 62 6.13 19.71 3.15
C GLY A 62 5.62 19.01 4.40
N THR A 63 4.41 18.51 4.34
CA THR A 63 3.74 17.87 5.46
C THR A 63 2.97 16.62 5.05
N SER A 64 2.75 15.74 6.03
CA SER A 64 1.80 14.63 5.90
C SER A 64 0.82 14.73 7.06
N SER A 65 -0.48 14.60 6.79
CA SER A 65 -1.51 14.56 7.81
C SER A 65 -2.42 13.35 7.64
N PHE A 66 -2.84 12.78 8.75
CA PHE A 66 -3.76 11.64 8.81
C PHE A 66 -4.94 12.01 9.70
N LEU A 67 -6.17 11.91 9.16
CA LEU A 67 -7.41 12.33 9.85
C LEU A 67 -7.33 13.77 10.41
N GLY A 68 -6.66 14.67 9.69
CA GLY A 68 -6.47 16.07 10.08
C GLY A 68 -5.31 16.31 11.06
N GLU A 69 -4.69 15.28 11.62
CA GLU A 69 -3.53 15.40 12.50
C GLU A 69 -2.23 15.36 11.70
N ASN A 70 -1.29 16.24 12.02
CA ASN A 70 0.05 16.21 11.41
C ASN A 70 0.81 14.97 11.90
N ILE A 71 1.23 14.12 10.95
CA ILE A 71 1.99 12.90 11.22
C ILE A 71 3.43 12.97 10.68
N THR A 72 3.86 14.15 10.20
CA THR A 72 5.20 14.33 9.61
C THR A 72 6.29 13.97 10.62
N GLY A 73 7.14 13.01 10.26
CA GLY A 73 8.25 12.56 11.10
C GLY A 73 7.87 11.62 12.25
N LEU A 74 6.60 11.25 12.40
CA LEU A 74 6.20 10.18 13.34
C LEU A 74 6.77 8.84 12.87
N GLN A 75 7.10 7.98 13.84
CA GLN A 75 7.61 6.64 13.56
C GLN A 75 6.46 5.66 13.25
N ALA A 76 6.74 4.60 12.53
CA ALA A 76 5.75 3.63 12.06
C ALA A 76 4.85 3.07 13.18
N HIS A 77 5.39 2.76 14.37
CA HIS A 77 4.56 2.25 15.48
C HIS A 77 3.51 3.26 15.95
N GLN A 78 3.86 4.57 15.97
CA GLN A 78 2.92 5.64 16.34
C GLN A 78 1.79 5.78 15.31
N LEU A 79 2.06 5.47 14.04
CA LEU A 79 1.06 5.48 12.98
C LEU A 79 0.13 4.26 13.07
N VAL A 80 0.67 3.09 13.42
CA VAL A 80 -0.14 1.88 13.67
C VAL A 80 -1.15 2.12 14.79
N GLU A 81 -0.74 2.72 15.90
CA GLU A 81 -1.62 3.09 17.01
C GLU A 81 -2.76 4.05 16.58
N ARG A 82 -2.52 4.89 15.56
CA ARG A 82 -3.52 5.81 15.01
C ARG A 82 -4.43 5.19 13.95
N GLY A 83 -4.14 3.95 13.53
CA GLY A 83 -4.94 3.22 12.55
C GLY A 83 -4.39 3.26 11.12
N VAL A 84 -3.07 3.37 10.95
CA VAL A 84 -2.40 3.17 9.66
C VAL A 84 -1.82 1.76 9.61
N GLY A 85 -2.29 0.92 8.69
CA GLY A 85 -1.69 -0.38 8.39
C GLY A 85 -0.65 -0.26 7.29
N TYR A 86 0.38 -1.12 7.32
CA TYR A 86 1.42 -1.16 6.28
C TYR A 86 1.77 -2.58 5.88
N VAL A 87 1.85 -2.81 4.57
CA VAL A 87 2.31 -4.07 3.96
C VAL A 87 3.54 -3.78 3.11
N PRO A 88 4.75 -4.16 3.55
CA PRO A 88 5.98 -3.96 2.80
C PRO A 88 6.08 -4.91 1.61
N GLN A 89 6.86 -4.51 0.59
CA GLN A 89 7.12 -5.29 -0.61
C GLN A 89 7.83 -6.63 -0.30
N THR A 90 8.80 -6.60 0.60
CA THR A 90 9.64 -7.77 0.94
C THR A 90 9.60 -8.06 2.42
N GLN A 91 9.96 -9.30 2.81
CA GLN A 91 9.97 -9.74 4.22
C GLN A 91 8.64 -9.45 4.95
N ASN A 92 7.56 -9.59 4.20
CA ASN A 92 6.22 -9.23 4.64
C ASN A 92 5.56 -10.27 5.56
N VAL A 93 6.19 -11.44 5.81
CA VAL A 93 5.75 -12.47 6.75
C VAL A 93 6.90 -13.04 7.55
N PHE A 94 6.62 -13.52 8.76
CA PHE A 94 7.56 -14.30 9.57
C PHE A 94 7.49 -15.77 9.13
N GLN A 95 8.42 -16.21 8.30
CA GLN A 95 8.40 -17.51 7.63
C GLN A 95 8.44 -18.70 8.60
N SER A 96 9.09 -18.55 9.76
CA SER A 96 9.20 -19.57 10.81
C SER A 96 7.93 -19.74 11.65
N LEU A 97 7.07 -18.72 11.68
CA LEU A 97 5.80 -18.70 12.40
C LEU A 97 4.68 -19.29 11.54
N THR A 98 3.65 -19.81 12.20
CA THR A 98 2.39 -20.22 11.57
C THR A 98 1.60 -19.02 11.04
N VAL A 99 0.56 -19.26 10.25
CA VAL A 99 -0.38 -18.22 9.81
C VAL A 99 -1.02 -17.53 11.03
N ALA A 100 -1.52 -18.31 12.01
CA ALA A 100 -2.14 -17.75 13.21
C ALA A 100 -1.16 -16.86 14.00
N GLU A 101 0.08 -17.32 14.24
CA GLU A 101 1.12 -16.56 14.94
C GLU A 101 1.51 -15.29 14.15
N ASN A 102 1.55 -15.35 12.80
CA ASN A 102 1.76 -14.14 11.99
C ASN A 102 0.64 -13.11 12.18
N LEU A 103 -0.61 -13.56 12.26
CA LEU A 103 -1.75 -12.68 12.52
C LEU A 103 -1.69 -12.11 13.94
N GLU A 104 -1.37 -12.95 14.95
CA GLU A 104 -1.20 -12.53 16.34
C GLU A 104 -0.15 -11.39 16.47
N MET A 105 0.96 -11.52 15.77
CA MET A 105 1.98 -10.45 15.71
C MET A 105 1.41 -9.12 15.17
N GLY A 106 0.33 -9.16 14.40
CA GLY A 106 -0.35 -7.96 13.88
C GLY A 106 -1.09 -7.17 14.96
N CYS A 107 -1.51 -7.79 16.05
CA CYS A 107 -2.17 -7.14 17.20
C CYS A 107 -1.35 -7.19 18.49
N PHE A 108 -0.02 -7.31 18.36
CA PHE A 108 0.90 -7.44 19.52
C PHE A 108 0.70 -6.34 20.59
N ILE A 109 0.36 -5.13 20.18
CA ILE A 109 0.12 -4.01 21.13
C ILE A 109 -1.28 -4.06 21.78
N LYS A 110 -2.20 -4.90 21.27
CA LYS A 110 -3.55 -5.12 21.80
C LYS A 110 -3.91 -6.61 21.67
N PRO A 111 -3.27 -7.50 22.43
CA PRO A 111 -3.44 -8.94 22.28
C PRO A 111 -4.88 -9.42 22.60
N GLU A 112 -5.64 -8.64 23.37
CA GLU A 112 -7.03 -8.93 23.74
C GLU A 112 -7.97 -8.94 22.52
N VAL A 113 -7.65 -8.24 21.43
CA VAL A 113 -8.51 -8.22 20.22
C VAL A 113 -8.27 -9.42 19.30
N PHE A 114 -7.27 -10.26 19.57
CA PHE A 114 -6.83 -11.32 18.65
C PHE A 114 -7.97 -12.19 18.13
N ASN A 115 -8.78 -12.78 19.03
CA ASN A 115 -9.83 -13.74 18.63
C ASN A 115 -10.87 -13.09 17.70
N GLU A 116 -11.31 -11.88 18.01
CA GLU A 116 -12.26 -11.14 17.19
C GLU A 116 -11.66 -10.82 15.82
N ARG A 117 -10.45 -10.28 15.82
CA ARG A 117 -9.76 -9.89 14.58
C ARG A 117 -9.33 -11.06 13.74
N PHE A 118 -8.93 -12.17 14.35
CA PHE A 118 -8.64 -13.40 13.64
C PHE A 118 -9.88 -13.92 12.90
N ASN A 119 -11.04 -13.94 13.54
CA ASN A 119 -12.30 -14.33 12.90
C ASN A 119 -12.67 -13.40 11.74
N TYR A 120 -12.51 -12.08 11.92
CA TYR A 120 -12.72 -11.11 10.84
C TYR A 120 -11.79 -11.38 9.65
N VAL A 121 -10.48 -11.48 9.88
CA VAL A 121 -9.48 -11.70 8.84
C VAL A 121 -9.69 -13.03 8.12
N THR A 122 -10.04 -14.10 8.84
CA THR A 122 -10.30 -15.40 8.23
C THR A 122 -11.65 -15.49 7.52
N THR A 123 -12.60 -14.63 7.84
CA THR A 123 -13.82 -14.44 7.05
C THR A 123 -13.48 -13.74 5.71
N LEU A 124 -12.65 -12.73 5.77
CA LEU A 124 -12.20 -12.01 4.56
C LEU A 124 -11.29 -12.88 3.67
N PHE A 125 -10.41 -13.66 4.29
CA PHE A 125 -9.46 -14.58 3.65
C PHE A 125 -9.62 -16.01 4.17
N PRO A 126 -10.62 -16.79 3.73
CA PRO A 126 -10.92 -18.13 4.30
C PRO A 126 -9.73 -19.09 4.26
N LYS A 127 -8.90 -19.02 3.23
CA LYS A 127 -7.66 -19.84 3.12
C LYS A 127 -6.71 -19.65 4.30
N LEU A 128 -6.71 -18.50 4.98
CA LEU A 128 -5.86 -18.28 6.15
C LEU A 128 -6.38 -19.06 7.38
N GLY A 129 -7.71 -19.15 7.52
CA GLY A 129 -8.32 -19.98 8.58
C GLY A 129 -8.06 -21.46 8.37
N GLU A 130 -8.21 -21.97 7.14
CA GLU A 130 -7.92 -23.36 6.76
C GLU A 130 -6.46 -23.76 7.02
N ARG A 131 -5.54 -22.80 6.94
CA ARG A 131 -4.09 -22.99 7.08
C ARG A 131 -3.51 -22.37 8.35
N ALA A 132 -4.33 -22.08 9.35
CA ALA A 132 -3.94 -21.36 10.56
C ALA A 132 -2.70 -21.94 11.27
N SER A 133 -2.56 -23.27 11.31
CA SER A 133 -1.42 -23.98 11.92
C SER A 133 -0.23 -24.20 10.97
N GLN A 134 -0.35 -23.84 9.68
CA GLN A 134 0.71 -24.04 8.68
C GLN A 134 1.75 -22.92 8.80
N LYS A 135 3.05 -23.24 8.69
CA LYS A 135 4.13 -22.24 8.67
C LYS A 135 4.06 -21.39 7.42
N ALA A 136 4.16 -20.05 7.59
CA ALA A 136 4.07 -19.10 6.48
C ALA A 136 5.14 -19.31 5.42
N GLY A 137 6.32 -19.81 5.78
CA GLY A 137 7.38 -20.13 4.83
C GLY A 137 7.04 -21.20 3.79
N SER A 138 6.07 -22.10 4.09
CA SER A 138 5.63 -23.18 3.19
C SER A 138 4.47 -22.77 2.26
N LEU A 139 3.95 -21.55 2.41
CA LEU A 139 2.87 -21.02 1.59
C LEU A 139 3.36 -20.56 0.21
N SER A 140 2.46 -20.50 -0.77
CA SER A 140 2.71 -19.83 -2.06
C SER A 140 2.92 -18.33 -1.88
N GLY A 141 3.48 -17.65 -2.90
CA GLY A 141 3.69 -16.21 -2.87
C GLY A 141 2.40 -15.42 -2.62
N GLY A 142 1.30 -15.78 -3.28
CA GLY A 142 0.00 -15.14 -3.10
C GLY A 142 -0.59 -15.37 -1.71
N GLU A 143 -0.44 -16.58 -1.15
CA GLU A 143 -0.89 -16.87 0.22
C GLU A 143 -0.07 -16.10 1.26
N ARG A 144 1.25 -15.98 1.08
CA ARG A 144 2.08 -15.12 1.95
C ARG A 144 1.63 -13.66 1.87
N GLN A 145 1.25 -13.17 0.69
CA GLN A 145 0.72 -11.81 0.54
C GLN A 145 -0.61 -11.64 1.29
N MET A 146 -1.50 -12.63 1.26
CA MET A 146 -2.73 -12.61 2.06
C MET A 146 -2.43 -12.60 3.57
N VAL A 147 -1.44 -13.37 4.04
CA VAL A 147 -0.99 -13.32 5.45
C VAL A 147 -0.50 -11.92 5.83
N ALA A 148 0.30 -11.29 4.96
CA ALA A 148 0.83 -9.95 5.20
C ALA A 148 -0.29 -8.88 5.28
N MET A 149 -1.25 -8.94 4.35
CA MET A 149 -2.44 -8.07 4.38
C MET A 149 -3.30 -8.36 5.61
N GLY A 150 -3.57 -9.64 5.91
CA GLY A 150 -4.31 -10.06 7.10
C GLY A 150 -3.69 -9.52 8.39
N ARG A 151 -2.36 -9.63 8.51
CA ARG A 151 -1.61 -9.09 9.66
C ARG A 151 -1.80 -7.57 9.80
N ALA A 152 -1.75 -6.83 8.71
CA ALA A 152 -1.96 -5.38 8.74
C ALA A 152 -3.40 -5.00 9.13
N LEU A 153 -4.38 -5.88 8.90
CA LEU A 153 -5.79 -5.67 9.25
C LEU A 153 -6.11 -5.98 10.72
N MET A 154 -5.21 -6.62 11.47
CA MET A 154 -5.46 -7.01 12.87
C MET A 154 -5.68 -5.81 13.80
N MET A 155 -5.18 -4.63 13.45
CA MET A 155 -5.33 -3.39 14.25
C MET A 155 -6.44 -2.46 13.73
N GLU A 156 -7.37 -2.96 12.92
CA GLU A 156 -8.50 -2.15 12.38
C GLU A 156 -8.06 -0.85 11.70
N PRO A 157 -7.18 -0.91 10.71
CA PRO A 157 -6.67 0.29 10.11
C PRO A 157 -7.79 1.06 9.39
N LYS A 158 -7.74 2.40 9.45
CA LYS A 158 -8.55 3.30 8.64
C LYS A 158 -7.90 3.59 7.28
N LEU A 159 -6.58 3.41 7.21
CA LEU A 159 -5.77 3.52 6.01
C LEU A 159 -4.80 2.35 5.92
N LEU A 160 -4.75 1.71 4.75
CA LEU A 160 -3.80 0.65 4.44
C LEU A 160 -2.81 1.13 3.38
N LEU A 161 -1.53 1.13 3.73
CA LEU A 161 -0.43 1.43 2.83
C LEU A 161 0.11 0.12 2.25
N LEU A 162 0.16 -0.01 0.92
CA LEU A 162 0.62 -1.21 0.21
C LEU A 162 1.82 -0.86 -0.68
N ASP A 163 2.96 -1.49 -0.43
CA ASP A 163 4.19 -1.29 -1.21
C ASP A 163 4.40 -2.44 -2.20
N GLU A 164 4.07 -2.24 -3.47
CA GLU A 164 4.19 -3.18 -4.58
C GLU A 164 3.66 -4.60 -4.24
N PRO A 165 2.40 -4.73 -3.78
CA PRO A 165 1.88 -6.01 -3.27
C PRO A 165 1.82 -7.12 -4.33
N SER A 166 1.88 -6.78 -5.62
CA SER A 166 1.87 -7.77 -6.71
C SER A 166 3.26 -8.16 -7.21
N ALA A 167 4.34 -7.54 -6.67
CA ALA A 167 5.69 -7.74 -7.17
C ALA A 167 6.17 -9.20 -7.05
N GLY A 168 6.82 -9.70 -8.10
CA GLY A 168 7.39 -11.06 -8.12
C GLY A 168 6.37 -12.21 -8.18
N LEU A 169 5.07 -11.92 -8.29
CA LEU A 169 4.02 -12.92 -8.43
C LEU A 169 3.72 -13.24 -9.89
N SER A 170 3.23 -14.48 -10.15
CA SER A 170 2.70 -14.84 -11.46
C SER A 170 1.46 -14.00 -11.82
N PRO A 171 1.14 -13.81 -13.11
CA PRO A 171 -0.01 -13.01 -13.53
C PRO A 171 -1.33 -13.36 -12.83
N VAL A 172 -1.60 -14.65 -12.64
CA VAL A 172 -2.82 -15.13 -11.95
C VAL A 172 -2.83 -14.73 -10.49
N LEU A 173 -1.69 -14.84 -9.77
CA LEU A 173 -1.58 -14.43 -8.37
C LEU A 173 -1.61 -12.91 -8.21
N GLN A 174 -1.11 -12.15 -9.19
CA GLN A 174 -1.27 -10.69 -9.20
C GLN A 174 -2.75 -10.31 -9.25
N ASP A 175 -3.54 -10.93 -10.15
CA ASP A 175 -4.98 -10.66 -10.22
C ASP A 175 -5.69 -10.99 -8.91
N GLU A 176 -5.31 -12.11 -8.26
CA GLU A 176 -5.84 -12.48 -6.95
C GLU A 176 -5.54 -11.40 -5.88
N VAL A 177 -4.31 -10.87 -5.85
CA VAL A 177 -3.92 -9.79 -4.92
C VAL A 177 -4.76 -8.53 -5.14
N PHE A 178 -4.96 -8.08 -6.39
CA PHE A 178 -5.80 -6.91 -6.67
C PHE A 178 -7.26 -7.13 -6.28
N ILE A 179 -7.80 -8.35 -6.48
CA ILE A 179 -9.14 -8.71 -6.01
C ILE A 179 -9.22 -8.60 -4.47
N GLN A 180 -8.20 -9.09 -3.74
CA GLN A 180 -8.18 -8.98 -2.29
C GLN A 180 -8.07 -7.51 -1.82
N CYS A 181 -7.27 -6.68 -2.48
CA CYS A 181 -7.24 -5.24 -2.18
C CYS A 181 -8.61 -4.58 -2.35
N LYS A 182 -9.35 -4.93 -3.42
CA LYS A 182 -10.73 -4.44 -3.60
C LYS A 182 -11.68 -4.92 -2.51
N ARG A 183 -11.56 -6.16 -2.04
CA ARG A 183 -12.36 -6.68 -0.93
C ARG A 183 -12.09 -5.91 0.36
N ILE A 184 -10.81 -5.67 0.67
CA ILE A 184 -10.43 -4.84 1.84
C ILE A 184 -11.03 -3.44 1.73
N ASN A 185 -10.94 -2.82 0.55
CA ASN A 185 -11.47 -1.47 0.34
C ASN A 185 -13.00 -1.43 0.46
N ALA A 186 -13.70 -2.48 0.01
CA ALA A 186 -15.16 -2.60 0.14
C ALA A 186 -15.66 -2.64 1.61
N GLU A 187 -14.77 -3.00 2.56
CA GLU A 187 -15.03 -2.90 4.00
C GLU A 187 -14.92 -1.44 4.53
N GLY A 188 -14.69 -0.46 3.64
CA GLY A 188 -14.57 0.96 3.98
C GLY A 188 -13.17 1.41 4.39
N ILE A 189 -12.16 0.54 4.28
CA ILE A 189 -10.76 0.86 4.56
C ILE A 189 -10.19 1.64 3.37
N ALA A 190 -9.66 2.85 3.62
CA ALA A 190 -8.94 3.61 2.60
C ALA A 190 -7.62 2.91 2.25
N ILE A 191 -7.23 2.93 0.98
CA ILE A 191 -6.00 2.29 0.51
C ILE A 191 -5.14 3.28 -0.27
N LEU A 192 -3.86 3.37 0.08
CA LEU A 192 -2.82 3.96 -0.76
C LEU A 192 -1.86 2.84 -1.19
N MET A 193 -1.87 2.52 -2.47
CA MET A 193 -1.04 1.47 -3.05
C MET A 193 -0.01 2.08 -4.01
N VAL A 194 1.26 1.75 -3.83
CA VAL A 194 2.27 1.99 -4.87
C VAL A 194 2.46 0.71 -5.67
N GLU A 195 2.56 0.82 -7.00
CA GLU A 195 2.66 -0.34 -7.89
C GLU A 195 3.55 -0.09 -9.08
N GLN A 196 4.25 -1.15 -9.50
CA GLN A 196 5.00 -1.17 -10.75
C GLN A 196 4.09 -1.57 -11.93
N ASN A 197 3.12 -2.45 -11.71
CA ASN A 197 2.14 -2.86 -12.72
C ASN A 197 1.06 -1.78 -12.88
N ALA A 198 1.44 -0.69 -13.58
CA ALA A 198 0.62 0.50 -13.72
C ALA A 198 -0.77 0.19 -14.32
N ARG A 199 -0.85 -0.65 -15.36
CA ARG A 199 -2.12 -0.96 -16.01
C ARG A 199 -3.10 -1.66 -15.06
N ARG A 200 -2.65 -2.68 -14.32
CA ARG A 200 -3.48 -3.40 -13.34
C ARG A 200 -3.88 -2.51 -12.18
N CYS A 201 -2.94 -1.71 -11.67
CA CYS A 201 -3.21 -0.74 -10.63
C CYS A 201 -4.35 0.21 -11.04
N LEU A 202 -4.23 0.88 -12.19
CA LEU A 202 -5.23 1.82 -12.68
C LEU A 202 -6.60 1.21 -12.99
N GLN A 203 -6.67 -0.11 -13.24
CA GLN A 203 -7.96 -0.82 -13.43
C GLN A 203 -8.78 -0.97 -12.14
N VAL A 204 -8.13 -0.89 -10.98
CA VAL A 204 -8.78 -1.19 -9.69
C VAL A 204 -8.95 0.02 -8.77
N VAL A 205 -8.18 1.10 -9.01
CA VAL A 205 -8.19 2.29 -8.15
C VAL A 205 -9.24 3.31 -8.60
N ASP A 206 -9.74 4.09 -7.65
CA ASP A 206 -10.64 5.21 -7.92
C ASP A 206 -9.87 6.39 -8.50
N ARG A 207 -8.71 6.71 -7.91
CA ARG A 207 -7.80 7.79 -8.32
C ARG A 207 -6.37 7.27 -8.42
N GLY A 208 -5.64 7.78 -9.42
CA GLY A 208 -4.24 7.47 -9.64
C GLY A 208 -3.37 8.73 -9.65
N TYR A 209 -2.16 8.57 -9.16
CA TYR A 209 -1.07 9.53 -9.29
C TYR A 209 0.05 8.90 -10.10
N VAL A 210 0.50 9.57 -11.14
CA VAL A 210 1.70 9.20 -11.89
C VAL A 210 2.85 10.02 -11.37
N LEU A 211 3.80 9.37 -10.72
CA LEU A 211 5.03 10.01 -10.26
C LEU A 211 6.13 9.90 -11.32
N ASP A 212 6.84 11.00 -11.51
CA ASP A 212 8.08 11.06 -12.27
C ASP A 212 9.08 11.98 -11.56
N GLN A 213 10.31 11.51 -11.36
CA GLN A 213 11.39 12.24 -10.69
C GLN A 213 10.96 12.87 -9.35
N GLY A 214 10.16 12.16 -8.56
CA GLY A 214 9.68 12.59 -7.25
C GLY A 214 8.58 13.64 -7.26
N ARG A 215 7.93 13.90 -8.41
CA ARG A 215 6.84 14.87 -8.60
C ARG A 215 5.61 14.19 -9.20
N ASN A 216 4.46 14.81 -9.01
CA ASN A 216 3.24 14.40 -9.71
C ASN A 216 3.32 14.84 -11.17
N ALA A 217 3.40 13.88 -12.09
CA ALA A 217 3.34 14.15 -13.53
C ALA A 217 1.89 14.22 -14.03
N TYR A 218 1.05 13.27 -13.57
CA TYR A 218 -0.37 13.21 -13.89
C TYR A 218 -1.18 12.79 -12.67
N THR A 219 -2.42 13.26 -12.61
CA THR A 219 -3.41 12.88 -11.58
C THR A 219 -4.78 12.78 -12.24
N GLY A 220 -5.53 11.74 -11.89
CA GLY A 220 -6.86 11.54 -12.45
C GLY A 220 -7.53 10.29 -11.88
N THR A 221 -8.73 9.99 -12.37
CA THR A 221 -9.36 8.68 -12.08
C THR A 221 -8.54 7.56 -12.72
N GLY A 222 -8.60 6.35 -12.16
CA GLY A 222 -7.91 5.19 -12.76
C GLY A 222 -8.26 5.04 -14.24
N ARG A 223 -9.54 5.21 -14.59
CA ARG A 223 -10.02 5.13 -15.96
C ARG A 223 -9.45 6.25 -16.86
N SER A 224 -9.49 7.50 -16.41
CA SER A 224 -8.98 8.62 -17.23
C SER A 224 -7.49 8.49 -17.53
N LEU A 225 -6.71 7.97 -16.57
CA LEU A 225 -5.27 7.74 -16.77
C LEU A 225 -4.99 6.55 -17.70
N LEU A 226 -5.85 5.51 -17.70
CA LEU A 226 -5.75 4.39 -18.65
C LEU A 226 -6.04 4.81 -20.09
N GLU A 227 -6.86 5.84 -20.29
CA GLU A 227 -7.26 6.37 -21.59
C GLU A 227 -6.37 7.54 -22.08
N ASP A 228 -5.51 8.10 -21.20
CA ASP A 228 -4.64 9.25 -21.53
C ASP A 228 -3.49 8.81 -22.46
N PRO A 229 -3.38 9.37 -23.69
CA PRO A 229 -2.35 8.98 -24.65
C PRO A 229 -0.91 9.19 -24.16
N ASN A 230 -0.68 10.22 -23.32
CA ASN A 230 0.65 10.49 -22.79
C ASN A 230 1.02 9.50 -21.69
N VAL A 231 0.07 9.19 -20.79
CA VAL A 231 0.26 8.17 -19.77
C VAL A 231 0.51 6.81 -20.42
N ILE A 232 -0.28 6.44 -21.44
CA ILE A 232 -0.10 5.20 -22.21
C ILE A 232 1.30 5.17 -22.83
N ARG A 233 1.70 6.22 -23.56
CA ARG A 233 2.99 6.27 -24.27
C ARG A 233 4.18 6.21 -23.31
N LEU A 234 4.14 6.97 -22.22
CA LEU A 234 5.29 7.16 -21.32
C LEU A 234 5.41 6.07 -20.25
N TYR A 235 4.27 5.59 -19.74
CA TYR A 235 4.25 4.74 -18.54
C TYR A 235 3.57 3.39 -18.71
N LEU A 236 2.67 3.21 -19.70
CA LEU A 236 1.98 1.95 -19.96
C LEU A 236 2.52 1.21 -21.19
N GLY A 237 3.08 1.95 -22.17
CA GLY A 237 3.58 1.38 -23.43
C GLY A 237 4.97 0.74 -23.34
N THR A 238 5.81 1.15 -22.41
CA THR A 238 7.16 0.58 -22.21
C THR A 238 7.12 -0.83 -21.58
N LEU A 239 6.05 -1.19 -20.90
CA LEU A 239 5.87 -2.53 -20.31
C LEU A 239 5.40 -3.59 -21.33
N ALA A 240 4.79 -3.18 -22.45
CA ALA A 240 4.39 -4.10 -23.51
C ALA A 240 5.59 -4.69 -24.29
N LYS A 241 6.77 -4.07 -24.24
CA LYS A 241 7.99 -4.56 -24.88
C LYS A 241 8.83 -5.49 -24.00
N ALA A 242 8.60 -5.51 -22.69
CA ALA A 242 9.36 -6.34 -21.75
C ALA A 242 8.78 -7.74 -21.52
N THR A 243 7.57 -8.03 -22.04
CA THR A 243 6.90 -9.33 -21.89
C THR A 243 6.81 -10.14 -23.16
N GLY A 244 7.49 -9.70 -24.22
CA GLY A 244 7.56 -10.35 -25.53
C GLY A 244 9.01 -10.71 -25.91
N GLY A 245 9.64 -11.59 -25.11
CA GLY A 245 10.93 -12.18 -25.41
C GLY A 245 11.00 -13.56 -24.79
#